data_a23da403726be196b46734e35fffa12c
#
_entry.id   a23da403726be196b46734e35fffa12c
#
_cell.length_a   1.000
_cell.length_b   1.000
_cell.length_c   1.000
_cell.angle_alpha   90.00
_cell.angle_beta   90.00
_cell.angle_gamma   90.00
#
_symmetry.space_group_name_H-M   'P 1'
#
loop_
_entity.id
_entity.type
_entity.pdbx_description
1 polymer ?
#
loop_
_entity_poly.entity_id
_entity_poly.type
_entity_poly.pdbx_seq_one_letter_code
_entity_poly.pdbx_strand_id
1 'polypeptide(L)'
;MTEKSTQYLIKFHNQGKVYEIYAKQIVQSELFGFIQIEDIVFDSKSSLVVDPSEEHLKSEFDGVKRTHIPMQAIIRIDEVEETGQSKISAPDDKTTNVTNFPIFTPNNSNPNK
;
A
#
# COMPACT_ATOMS: atom_id res chain seq x y z
N MET A 1 -27.97 -17.78 -3.96
CA MET A 1 -27.50 -16.67 -4.38
C MET A 1 -26.05 -16.58 -4.26
N THR A 2 -25.42 -16.07 -5.14
CA THR A 2 -24.03 -16.02 -5.14
C THR A 2 -23.58 -14.76 -4.55
N GLU A 3 -22.64 -14.81 -3.64
CA GLU A 3 -22.16 -13.67 -3.12
C GLU A 3 -21.02 -13.16 -3.86
N LYS A 4 -20.86 -11.88 -4.03
CA LYS A 4 -19.72 -11.35 -4.65
C LYS A 4 -18.64 -11.33 -3.66
N SER A 5 -17.46 -11.68 -4.11
CA SER A 5 -16.31 -11.63 -3.32
C SER A 5 -15.96 -10.21 -3.11
N THR A 6 -15.69 -9.77 -1.93
CA THR A 6 -15.30 -8.42 -1.63
C THR A 6 -13.85 -8.42 -1.22
N GLN A 7 -13.13 -7.49 -1.72
CA GLN A 7 -11.74 -7.36 -1.39
C GLN A 7 -11.43 -5.91 -1.13
N TYR A 8 -10.26 -5.64 -0.63
CA TYR A 8 -9.85 -4.28 -0.35
C TYR A 8 -8.56 -3.97 -1.06
N LEU A 9 -8.50 -2.79 -1.67
CA LEU A 9 -7.26 -2.30 -2.26
C LEU A 9 -6.67 -1.33 -1.25
N ILE A 10 -5.49 -1.62 -0.76
CA ILE A 10 -4.86 -0.81 0.25
C ILE A 10 -3.65 -0.13 -0.35
N LYS A 11 -3.61 1.20 -0.28
CA LYS A 11 -2.48 1.97 -0.73
C LYS A 11 -1.79 2.54 0.47
N PHE A 12 -0.50 2.36 0.55
CA PHE A 12 0.22 2.83 1.72
C PHE A 12 1.68 3.14 1.40
N HIS A 13 2.28 3.97 2.22
CA HIS A 13 3.67 4.31 2.07
C HIS A 13 4.52 3.27 2.78
N ASN A 14 5.56 2.83 2.12
CA ASN A 14 6.47 1.87 2.72
C ASN A 14 7.85 2.03 2.11
N GLN A 15 8.83 2.34 2.94
CA GLN A 15 10.22 2.43 2.49
C GLN A 15 10.39 3.45 1.38
N GLY A 16 9.70 4.56 1.48
CA GLY A 16 9.83 5.62 0.50
C GLY A 16 9.10 5.39 -0.80
N LYS A 17 8.27 4.37 -0.86
CA LYS A 17 7.51 4.08 -2.07
C LYS A 17 6.05 3.92 -1.72
N VAL A 18 5.23 3.84 -2.74
CA VAL A 18 3.80 3.63 -2.56
C VAL A 18 3.49 2.21 -2.94
N TYR A 19 2.93 1.47 -2.03
CA TYR A 19 2.54 0.08 -2.26
C TYR A 19 1.03 0.02 -2.45
N GLU A 20 0.60 -0.81 -3.38
CA GLU A 20 -0.83 -1.06 -3.60
C GLU A 20 -1.03 -2.56 -3.59
N ILE A 21 -1.75 -3.07 -2.62
CA ILE A 21 -1.98 -4.50 -2.52
C ILE A 21 -3.46 -4.76 -2.30
N TYR A 22 -3.85 -5.99 -2.53
CA TYR A 22 -5.23 -6.42 -2.35
C TYR A 22 -5.30 -7.46 -1.26
N ALA A 23 -6.35 -7.40 -0.46
CA ALA A 23 -6.55 -8.35 0.62
C ALA A 23 -8.01 -8.62 0.83
N LYS A 24 -8.33 -9.75 1.40
CA LYS A 24 -9.71 -10.11 1.63
C LYS A 24 -10.24 -9.57 2.94
N GLN A 25 -9.38 -9.27 3.87
CA GLN A 25 -9.85 -8.79 5.15
C GLN A 25 -9.02 -7.65 5.68
N ILE A 26 -9.68 -6.67 6.26
CA ILE A 26 -9.05 -5.59 6.93
C ILE A 26 -9.75 -5.42 8.25
N VAL A 27 -9.02 -5.38 9.34
CA VAL A 27 -9.62 -5.19 10.64
C VAL A 27 -8.76 -4.26 11.46
N GLN A 28 -9.29 -3.77 12.54
CA GLN A 28 -8.54 -2.95 13.41
C GLN A 28 -7.57 -3.82 14.17
N SER A 29 -6.32 -3.45 14.18
CA SER A 29 -5.31 -4.28 14.80
C SER A 29 -5.37 -4.18 16.30
N GLU A 30 -4.93 -5.23 16.96
CA GLU A 30 -4.75 -5.16 18.38
C GLU A 30 -3.55 -4.32 18.72
N LEU A 31 -2.68 -4.06 17.78
CA LEU A 31 -1.57 -3.16 17.99
C LEU A 31 -2.09 -1.73 17.82
N PHE A 32 -1.93 -0.93 18.85
CA PHE A 32 -2.51 0.40 18.82
C PHE A 32 -1.94 1.20 17.65
N GLY A 33 -2.80 1.85 16.90
CA GLY A 33 -2.39 2.69 15.78
C GLY A 33 -2.04 1.95 14.51
N PHE A 34 -2.37 0.69 14.42
CA PHE A 34 -2.11 -0.11 13.22
C PHE A 34 -3.41 -0.63 12.64
N ILE A 35 -3.37 -0.92 11.36
CA ILE A 35 -4.46 -1.60 10.67
C ILE A 35 -3.96 -3.00 10.33
N GLN A 36 -4.77 -4.00 10.54
CA GLN A 36 -4.38 -5.38 10.27
C GLN A 36 -4.97 -5.85 8.96
N ILE A 37 -4.14 -6.35 8.07
CA ILE A 37 -4.55 -6.79 6.76
C ILE A 37 -4.28 -8.28 6.67
N GLU A 38 -5.28 -9.04 6.24
CA GLU A 38 -5.18 -10.49 6.18
C GLU A 38 -5.57 -11.00 4.81
N ASP A 39 -5.08 -12.12 4.48
CA ASP A 39 -5.42 -12.82 3.23
C ASP A 39 -5.09 -11.95 2.03
N ILE A 40 -3.82 -11.59 1.91
CA ILE A 40 -3.35 -10.82 0.77
C ILE A 40 -3.49 -11.67 -0.47
N VAL A 41 -4.07 -11.12 -1.50
CA VAL A 41 -4.33 -11.85 -2.73
C VAL A 41 -3.68 -11.17 -3.91
N PHE A 42 -3.36 -11.95 -4.92
CA PHE A 42 -2.75 -11.43 -6.14
C PHE A 42 -3.58 -11.90 -7.34
N ASP A 43 -3.55 -11.09 -8.37
CA ASP A 43 -4.32 -11.39 -9.57
C ASP A 43 -3.72 -12.58 -10.26
N SER A 44 -4.41 -13.68 -10.35
CA SER A 44 -3.89 -14.84 -10.98
C SER A 44 -4.25 -14.92 -12.43
N LYS A 45 -5.02 -13.97 -12.95
CA LYS A 45 -5.39 -14.11 -14.28
C LYS A 45 -4.44 -13.62 -15.24
N SER A 46 -3.45 -13.03 -14.91
CA SER A 46 -2.67 -12.53 -15.79
C SER A 46 -1.80 -13.02 -16.30
N SER A 47 -1.13 -12.82 -16.94
CA SER A 47 -0.74 -13.15 -17.62
C SER A 47 0.29 -13.00 -18.52
N LEU A 48 0.19 -12.28 -19.36
CA LEU A 48 1.12 -12.17 -20.40
C LEU A 48 2.26 -11.32 -20.04
N VAL A 49 2.10 -10.41 -19.11
CA VAL A 49 3.16 -9.51 -18.79
C VAL A 49 3.52 -9.68 -17.35
N VAL A 50 4.76 -9.90 -17.05
CA VAL A 50 5.22 -10.06 -15.71
C VAL A 50 5.59 -8.68 -15.21
N ASP A 51 4.97 -8.23 -14.13
CA ASP A 51 5.26 -6.95 -13.57
C ASP A 51 6.27 -7.15 -12.46
N PRO A 52 7.45 -6.57 -12.54
CA PRO A 52 8.44 -6.79 -11.51
C PRO A 52 7.97 -6.36 -10.12
N SER A 53 7.14 -5.34 -10.04
CA SER A 53 6.62 -4.91 -8.76
C SER A 53 5.75 -5.96 -8.15
N GLU A 54 4.90 -6.57 -8.95
CA GLU A 54 3.99 -7.57 -8.42
C GLU A 54 4.76 -8.80 -7.99
N GLU A 55 5.78 -9.18 -8.74
CA GLU A 55 6.58 -10.32 -8.36
C GLU A 55 7.34 -10.03 -7.05
N HIS A 56 7.82 -8.83 -6.89
CA HIS A 56 8.48 -8.45 -5.67
C HIS A 56 7.51 -8.51 -4.49
N LEU A 57 6.29 -8.07 -4.69
CA LEU A 57 5.28 -8.10 -3.64
C LEU A 57 4.90 -9.52 -3.28
N LYS A 58 4.79 -10.40 -4.27
CA LYS A 58 4.50 -11.80 -3.99
C LYS A 58 5.59 -12.39 -3.13
N SER A 59 6.81 -12.04 -3.40
CA SER A 59 7.91 -12.54 -2.65
C SER A 59 7.93 -11.98 -1.24
N GLU A 60 7.68 -10.70 -1.13
CA GLU A 60 7.72 -10.04 0.16
C GLU A 60 6.64 -10.56 1.10
N PHE A 61 5.48 -10.87 0.57
CA PHE A 61 4.37 -11.33 1.39
C PHE A 61 4.21 -12.84 1.39
N ASP A 62 5.18 -13.54 0.85
CA ASP A 62 5.12 -15.00 0.83
C ASP A 62 5.20 -15.48 2.26
N GLY A 63 4.25 -16.26 2.70
CA GLY A 63 4.24 -16.79 4.05
C GLY A 63 3.71 -15.83 5.09
N VAL A 64 3.32 -14.64 4.70
CA VAL A 64 2.79 -13.67 5.64
C VAL A 64 1.32 -13.89 5.82
N LYS A 65 0.89 -14.27 7.04
CA LYS A 65 -0.49 -14.51 7.29
C LYS A 65 -1.24 -13.22 7.44
N ARG A 66 -0.68 -12.29 8.14
CA ARG A 66 -1.29 -10.97 8.28
C ARG A 66 -0.18 -9.96 8.47
N THR A 67 -0.46 -8.74 8.10
CA THR A 67 0.50 -7.67 8.25
C THR A 67 -0.17 -6.51 8.95
N HIS A 68 0.56 -5.80 9.77
CA HIS A 68 0.03 -4.66 10.49
C HIS A 68 0.71 -3.42 9.96
N ILE A 69 -0.06 -2.45 9.50
CA ILE A 69 0.46 -1.25 8.88
C ILE A 69 0.10 -0.05 9.75
N PRO A 70 1.04 0.81 10.06
CA PRO A 70 0.72 2.00 10.85
C PRO A 70 -0.34 2.83 10.15
N MET A 71 -1.30 3.32 10.90
CA MET A 71 -2.39 4.06 10.29
C MET A 71 -1.90 5.27 9.53
N GLN A 72 -0.87 5.93 10.00
CA GLN A 72 -0.38 7.09 9.31
C GLN A 72 0.28 6.76 7.98
N ALA A 73 0.61 5.51 7.72
CA ALA A 73 1.19 5.14 6.44
C ALA A 73 0.12 4.87 5.39
N ILE A 74 -1.12 4.71 5.81
CA ILE A 74 -2.19 4.39 4.87
C ILE A 74 -2.56 5.64 4.09
N ILE A 75 -2.61 5.50 2.78
CA ILE A 75 -3.05 6.58 1.92
C ILE A 75 -4.54 6.47 1.70
N ARG A 76 -4.99 5.24 1.40
CA ARG A 76 -6.38 5.05 1.05
C ARG A 76 -6.72 3.58 1.02
N ILE A 77 -7.92 3.24 1.39
CA ILE A 77 -8.42 1.87 1.32
C ILE A 77 -9.74 1.89 0.57
N ASP A 78 -9.83 1.10 -0.48
CA ASP A 78 -11.07 1.00 -1.25
C ASP A 78 -11.59 -0.42 -1.18
N GLU A 79 -12.88 -0.55 -1.08
CA GLU A 79 -13.51 -1.85 -1.15
C GLU A 79 -13.83 -2.11 -2.62
N VAL A 80 -13.36 -3.19 -3.17
CA VAL A 80 -13.49 -3.47 -4.60
C VAL A 80 -14.01 -4.88 -4.81
N GLU A 81 -14.48 -5.15 -5.99
CA GLU A 81 -15.05 -6.45 -6.27
C GLU A 81 -14.06 -7.38 -6.93
N GLU A 82 -13.01 -6.88 -7.50
CA GLU A 82 -12.07 -7.73 -8.20
C GLU A 82 -10.65 -7.41 -7.82
N THR A 83 -9.81 -8.42 -7.85
CA THR A 83 -8.40 -8.23 -7.60
C THR A 83 -7.74 -7.67 -8.84
N GLY A 84 -7.06 -6.59 -8.71
CA GLY A 84 -6.28 -6.05 -9.82
C GLY A 84 -4.83 -6.33 -9.61
N GLN A 85 -4.00 -5.60 -10.30
CA GLN A 85 -2.57 -5.81 -10.25
C GLN A 85 -1.98 -5.04 -9.08
N SER A 86 -1.26 -5.73 -8.25
CA SER A 86 -0.56 -5.09 -7.15
C SER A 86 0.67 -4.41 -7.68
N LYS A 87 1.10 -3.33 -7.06
CA LYS A 87 2.25 -2.61 -7.58
C LYS A 87 2.96 -1.79 -6.53
N ILE A 88 4.19 -1.45 -6.86
CA ILE A 88 4.99 -0.56 -6.06
C ILE A 88 5.40 0.57 -6.99
N SER A 89 5.22 1.80 -6.56
CA SER A 89 5.57 2.93 -7.41
C SER A 89 6.25 4.01 -6.58
N ALA A 90 6.85 4.93 -7.27
CA ALA A 90 7.46 6.07 -6.61
C ALA A 90 6.37 7.01 -6.13
N PRO A 91 6.61 7.78 -5.10
CA PRO A 91 5.61 8.73 -4.67
C PRO A 91 5.34 9.75 -5.75
N ASP A 92 4.09 10.13 -5.84
CA ASP A 92 3.71 11.12 -6.78
C ASP A 92 4.27 12.46 -6.35
N ASP A 93 4.71 13.27 -7.27
CA ASP A 93 5.21 14.58 -6.97
C ASP A 93 4.22 15.41 -6.21
N LYS A 94 2.97 15.31 -6.55
CA LYS A 94 1.97 16.05 -5.86
C LYS A 94 1.83 15.60 -4.45
N THR A 95 1.91 14.34 -4.22
CA THR A 95 1.82 13.80 -2.90
C THR A 95 3.00 14.27 -2.09
N THR A 96 4.16 14.27 -2.67
CA THR A 96 5.33 14.70 -2.01
C THR A 96 5.24 16.15 -1.62
N ASN A 97 4.78 16.95 -2.48
CA ASN A 97 4.64 18.35 -2.20
C ASN A 97 3.67 18.64 -1.09
N VAL A 98 2.63 17.90 -1.07
CA VAL A 98 1.64 18.13 -0.07
C VAL A 98 2.18 17.77 1.27
N THR A 99 2.91 16.69 1.32
CA THR A 99 3.36 16.26 2.57
C THR A 99 4.47 17.03 3.07
N ASN A 100 5.19 17.68 2.20
CA ASN A 100 6.28 18.27 2.56
C ASN A 100 6.10 19.51 3.05
N PHE A 101 5.31 19.93 3.74
CA PHE A 101 5.25 21.12 4.02
C PHE A 101 6.19 21.44 4.82
N PRO A 102 6.39 22.30 4.96
CA PRO A 102 7.34 22.88 5.31
C PRO A 102 7.89 22.75 6.42
N ILE A 103 8.33 22.54 6.71
CA ILE A 103 8.84 22.41 7.72
C ILE A 103 10.03 22.72 7.74
N PHE A 104 10.49 22.69 7.37
CA PHE A 104 11.41 22.90 7.20
C PHE A 104 12.28 23.15 7.31
N THR A 105 12.85 23.07 7.17
CA THR A 105 13.68 23.16 7.11
C THR A 105 14.34 23.80 7.07
N PRO A 106 14.91 24.23 7.41
CA PRO A 106 15.52 24.94 7.25
C PRO A 106 16.50 25.13 6.97
N ASN A 107 16.83 24.87 6.71
CA ASN A 107 17.57 25.22 6.37
C ASN A 107 18.20 25.38 5.82
N ASN A 108 18.23 25.19 5.61
CA ASN A 108 18.55 25.52 5.05
C ASN A 108 19.01 25.88 4.51
N SER A 109 19.12 25.61 4.55
CA SER A 109 19.27 26.13 4.02
C SER A 109 19.62 26.79 3.57
N ASN A 110 19.73 26.87 3.67
CA ASN A 110 19.88 27.69 3.31
C ASN A 110 20.38 28.29 3.09
N PRO A 111 20.67 28.32 3.07
CA PRO A 111 21.00 28.96 2.81
C PRO A 111 21.53 29.67 2.51
N ASN A 112 21.69 29.58 2.59
CA ASN A 112 21.89 30.34 2.40
C ASN A 112 22.15 30.86 2.22
N LYS A 113 22.21 30.41 2.44
CA LYS A 113 22.19 30.95 2.30
C LYS A 113 22.32 31.47 2.19
#